data_535769bce8aabc4aa64883919a65f5e9
#
_entry.id   535769bce8aabc4aa64883919a65f5e9
#
_cell.length_a   1.000
_cell.length_b   1.000
_cell.length_c   1.000
_cell.angle_alpha   90.00
_cell.angle_beta   90.00
_cell.angle_gamma   90.00
#
_symmetry.space_group_name_H-M   'P 1'
#
loop_
_entity.id
_entity.type
_entity.pdbx_description
1 polymer ?
#
loop_
_entity_poly.entity_id
_entity_poly.type
_entity_poly.pdbx_seq_one_letter_code
_entity_poly.pdbx_strand_id
1 'polypeptide(L)'
;MDNQIQLTPENIQQVLAEQSADKLVLMTFFSAQQPECIEQANILSALAQSYKEHLLIATVDCDTQQALASQLAQQVGLQALPTIVLLKNGAPVGVLPGPKSDAEIKEALAEHLPSPEVLLLEQAKQALANDDQNAAFNYAKQAYAIDPENTRVKLVLADICIQIQKFEDSQALLDSVVESERDPYYQNLQAKLNAAQSAQESPEIIALTEQLDSDPENKDLKTQLAALLAEAGKKEQALELLLSVLRKDLNFGTAKKDYLDLIASLPDGDALAGTYRRKLYSLLY
;
A
#
# COMPACT_ATOMS: atom_id res chain seq x y z
N MET A 1 -7.78 19.60 -13.37
CA MET A 1 -9.05 19.79 -14.11
C MET A 1 -10.17 19.78 -13.09
N ASP A 2 -11.12 20.72 -13.17
CA ASP A 2 -12.27 20.69 -12.28
C ASP A 2 -13.11 19.46 -12.65
N ASN A 3 -13.33 18.59 -11.67
CA ASN A 3 -14.16 17.40 -11.81
C ASN A 3 -15.64 17.69 -11.48
N GLN A 4 -16.06 18.93 -11.73
CA GLN A 4 -17.44 19.41 -11.67
C GLN A 4 -17.75 20.19 -12.94
N ILE A 5 -18.91 19.91 -13.54
CA ILE A 5 -19.36 20.56 -14.77
C ILE A 5 -20.86 20.82 -14.70
N GLN A 6 -21.30 21.95 -15.22
CA GLN A 6 -22.71 22.19 -15.48
C GLN A 6 -23.09 21.57 -16.82
N LEU A 7 -24.15 20.78 -16.84
CA LEU A 7 -24.70 20.22 -18.08
C LEU A 7 -25.47 21.24 -18.85
N THR A 8 -25.19 21.32 -20.16
CA THR A 8 -25.88 22.14 -21.13
C THR A 8 -26.22 21.31 -22.38
N PRO A 9 -27.11 21.74 -23.24
CA PRO A 9 -27.40 21.04 -24.49
C PRO A 9 -26.18 20.82 -25.38
N GLU A 10 -25.13 21.66 -25.27
CA GLU A 10 -23.90 21.59 -26.06
C GLU A 10 -22.92 20.51 -25.55
N ASN A 11 -22.86 20.28 -24.25
CA ASN A 11 -21.85 19.38 -23.65
C ASN A 11 -22.41 18.03 -23.19
N ILE A 12 -23.72 17.87 -23.08
CA ILE A 12 -24.36 16.69 -22.52
C ILE A 12 -23.93 15.40 -23.24
N GLN A 13 -23.86 15.40 -24.56
CA GLN A 13 -23.49 14.20 -25.31
C GLN A 13 -22.04 13.79 -24.99
N GLN A 14 -21.13 14.73 -24.90
CA GLN A 14 -19.74 14.47 -24.54
C GLN A 14 -19.63 13.92 -23.11
N VAL A 15 -20.33 14.54 -22.16
CA VAL A 15 -20.28 14.10 -20.75
C VAL A 15 -20.87 12.69 -20.58
N LEU A 16 -22.03 12.44 -21.17
CA LEU A 16 -22.73 11.15 -21.01
C LEU A 16 -22.07 10.01 -21.78
N ALA A 17 -21.54 10.26 -23.00
CA ALA A 17 -20.94 9.21 -23.82
C ALA A 17 -19.43 9.03 -23.56
N GLU A 18 -18.65 10.12 -23.63
CA GLU A 18 -17.18 10.02 -23.55
C GLU A 18 -16.68 9.99 -22.12
N GLN A 19 -17.07 10.95 -21.27
CA GLN A 19 -16.53 11.04 -19.92
C GLN A 19 -17.04 9.93 -19.01
N SER A 20 -18.26 9.43 -19.24
CA SER A 20 -18.77 8.31 -18.46
C SER A 20 -18.12 6.96 -18.79
N ALA A 21 -17.38 6.86 -19.89
CA ALA A 21 -16.56 5.71 -20.22
C ALA A 21 -15.33 5.58 -19.27
N ASP A 22 -14.71 6.72 -18.98
CA ASP A 22 -13.49 6.78 -18.17
C ASP A 22 -13.79 6.92 -16.67
N LYS A 23 -14.78 7.74 -16.32
CA LYS A 23 -15.13 8.11 -14.95
C LYS A 23 -16.56 7.69 -14.59
N LEU A 24 -16.82 7.54 -13.31
CA LEU A 24 -18.20 7.53 -12.83
C LEU A 24 -18.75 8.96 -12.88
N VAL A 25 -19.87 9.19 -13.57
CA VAL A 25 -20.52 10.48 -13.63
C VAL A 25 -21.72 10.50 -12.69
N LEU A 26 -21.71 11.42 -11.72
CA LEU A 26 -22.89 11.73 -10.90
C LEU A 26 -23.63 12.89 -11.53
N MET A 27 -24.68 12.56 -12.31
CA MET A 27 -25.60 13.56 -12.83
C MET A 27 -26.59 13.95 -11.72
N THR A 28 -26.50 15.18 -11.24
CA THR A 28 -27.36 15.68 -10.17
C THR A 28 -28.36 16.70 -10.69
N PHE A 29 -29.64 16.49 -10.40
CA PHE A 29 -30.70 17.48 -10.66
C PHE A 29 -30.76 18.44 -9.47
N PHE A 30 -30.55 19.72 -9.73
CA PHE A 30 -30.33 20.76 -8.76
C PHE A 30 -31.31 21.93 -8.98
N SER A 31 -31.78 22.53 -7.88
CA SER A 31 -32.45 23.82 -7.87
C SER A 31 -31.93 24.69 -6.75
N ALA A 32 -31.53 25.92 -7.04
CA ALA A 32 -31.07 26.89 -6.05
C ALA A 32 -32.17 27.34 -5.07
N GLN A 33 -33.45 27.08 -5.43
CA GLN A 33 -34.58 27.42 -4.58
C GLN A 33 -34.84 26.38 -3.46
N GLN A 34 -34.17 25.23 -3.52
CA GLN A 34 -34.32 24.15 -2.54
C GLN A 34 -33.09 24.02 -1.64
N PRO A 35 -33.20 24.22 -0.33
CA PRO A 35 -32.07 24.10 0.61
C PRO A 35 -31.38 22.75 0.56
N GLU A 36 -32.16 21.67 0.40
CA GLU A 36 -31.65 20.30 0.32
C GLU A 36 -30.72 20.09 -0.89
N CYS A 37 -30.97 20.79 -1.99
CA CYS A 37 -30.11 20.75 -3.15
C CYS A 37 -28.74 21.41 -2.88
N ILE A 38 -28.73 22.49 -2.10
CA ILE A 38 -27.50 23.19 -1.72
C ILE A 38 -26.66 22.33 -0.78
N GLU A 39 -27.29 21.70 0.21
CA GLU A 39 -26.60 20.79 1.14
C GLU A 39 -26.02 19.59 0.36
N GLN A 40 -26.81 19.01 -0.55
CA GLN A 40 -26.37 17.90 -1.38
C GLN A 40 -25.18 18.29 -2.29
N ALA A 41 -25.19 19.48 -2.87
CA ALA A 41 -24.09 19.99 -3.69
C ALA A 41 -22.78 20.11 -2.90
N ASN A 42 -22.83 20.51 -1.63
CA ASN A 42 -21.66 20.58 -0.75
C ASN A 42 -21.07 19.19 -0.50
N ILE A 43 -21.91 18.19 -0.23
CA ILE A 43 -21.47 16.79 -0.04
C ILE A 43 -20.82 16.28 -1.32
N LEU A 44 -21.45 16.48 -2.48
CA LEU A 44 -20.91 16.05 -3.77
C LEU A 44 -19.59 16.74 -4.10
N SER A 45 -19.43 18.02 -3.76
CA SER A 45 -18.18 18.76 -3.97
C SER A 45 -17.02 18.17 -3.16
N ALA A 46 -17.26 17.76 -1.91
CA ALA A 46 -16.25 17.10 -1.08
C ALA A 46 -15.87 15.74 -1.65
N LEU A 47 -16.85 14.95 -2.10
CA LEU A 47 -16.61 13.65 -2.75
C LEU A 47 -15.83 13.82 -4.05
N ALA A 48 -16.17 14.81 -4.86
CA ALA A 48 -15.46 15.11 -6.10
C ALA A 48 -13.96 15.37 -5.88
N GLN A 49 -13.60 16.03 -4.77
CA GLN A 49 -12.20 16.27 -4.43
C GLN A 49 -11.47 14.98 -3.98
N SER A 50 -12.16 14.09 -3.28
CA SER A 50 -11.59 12.83 -2.81
C SER A 50 -11.32 11.85 -3.96
N TYR A 51 -12.17 11.85 -5.00
CA TYR A 51 -12.13 10.92 -6.13
C TYR A 51 -11.78 11.60 -7.48
N LYS A 52 -10.87 12.56 -7.47
CA LYS A 52 -10.55 13.46 -8.63
C LYS A 52 -10.47 12.76 -9.98
N GLU A 53 -9.76 11.63 -10.04
CA GLU A 53 -9.51 10.92 -11.30
C GLU A 53 -10.65 9.97 -11.69
N HIS A 54 -11.50 9.61 -10.74
CA HIS A 54 -12.50 8.55 -10.91
C HIS A 54 -13.94 9.04 -10.95
N LEU A 55 -14.21 10.30 -10.52
CA LEU A 55 -15.54 10.85 -10.35
C LEU A 55 -15.68 12.20 -11.07
N LEU A 56 -16.79 12.38 -11.75
CA LEU A 56 -17.23 13.66 -12.32
C LEU A 56 -18.62 13.99 -11.78
N ILE A 57 -18.80 15.20 -11.24
CA ILE A 57 -20.13 15.74 -10.91
C ILE A 57 -20.65 16.55 -12.10
N ALA A 58 -21.79 16.14 -12.63
CA ALA A 58 -22.45 16.79 -13.76
C ALA A 58 -23.80 17.36 -13.30
N THR A 59 -23.89 18.66 -13.10
CA THR A 59 -25.08 19.31 -12.53
C THR A 59 -26.04 19.74 -13.62
N VAL A 60 -27.30 19.31 -13.51
CA VAL A 60 -28.44 19.79 -14.28
C VAL A 60 -29.16 20.86 -13.47
N ASP A 61 -29.01 22.11 -13.81
CA ASP A 61 -29.71 23.24 -13.17
C ASP A 61 -31.16 23.30 -13.67
N CYS A 62 -32.10 22.91 -12.83
CA CYS A 62 -33.52 22.86 -13.16
C CYS A 62 -34.14 24.24 -13.25
N ASP A 63 -33.52 25.27 -12.67
CA ASP A 63 -34.04 26.64 -12.73
C ASP A 63 -33.69 27.34 -14.07
N THR A 64 -32.47 27.12 -14.54
CA THR A 64 -31.94 27.78 -15.75
C THR A 64 -31.98 26.90 -17.01
N GLN A 65 -31.91 25.57 -16.89
CA GLN A 65 -31.88 24.59 -17.97
C GLN A 65 -33.19 23.78 -18.07
N GLN A 66 -34.35 24.43 -17.97
CA GLN A 66 -35.67 23.77 -17.83
C GLN A 66 -35.98 22.74 -18.94
N ALA A 67 -35.66 23.05 -20.20
CA ALA A 67 -35.91 22.14 -21.32
C ALA A 67 -35.06 20.87 -21.20
N LEU A 68 -33.77 21.01 -20.94
CA LEU A 68 -32.84 19.90 -20.75
C LEU A 68 -33.23 19.08 -19.51
N ALA A 69 -33.49 19.76 -18.39
CA ALA A 69 -33.94 19.11 -17.15
C ALA A 69 -35.21 18.29 -17.36
N SER A 70 -36.22 18.85 -18.07
CA SER A 70 -37.47 18.13 -18.34
C SER A 70 -37.24 16.89 -19.21
N GLN A 71 -36.41 17.00 -20.24
CA GLN A 71 -36.09 15.87 -21.11
C GLN A 71 -35.40 14.75 -20.34
N LEU A 72 -34.37 15.07 -19.56
CA LEU A 72 -33.63 14.10 -18.77
C LEU A 72 -34.49 13.53 -17.64
N ALA A 73 -35.29 14.36 -16.99
CA ALA A 73 -36.21 13.92 -15.93
C ALA A 73 -37.18 12.84 -16.39
N GLN A 74 -37.69 12.95 -17.60
CA GLN A 74 -38.56 11.93 -18.20
C GLN A 74 -37.82 10.62 -18.44
N GLN A 75 -36.56 10.68 -18.89
CA GLN A 75 -35.73 9.49 -19.14
C GLN A 75 -35.37 8.71 -17.87
N VAL A 76 -35.09 9.42 -16.78
CA VAL A 76 -34.67 8.79 -15.52
C VAL A 76 -35.81 8.59 -14.53
N GLY A 77 -37.04 9.04 -14.85
CA GLY A 77 -38.19 8.95 -13.98
C GLY A 77 -38.07 9.80 -12.71
N LEU A 78 -37.61 11.07 -12.87
CA LEU A 78 -37.39 12.00 -11.76
C LEU A 78 -38.67 12.19 -10.93
N GLN A 79 -38.59 11.98 -9.62
CA GLN A 79 -39.72 12.12 -8.69
C GLN A 79 -39.54 13.24 -7.66
N ALA A 80 -38.29 13.59 -7.35
CA ALA A 80 -37.95 14.55 -6.32
C ALA A 80 -36.65 15.29 -6.64
N LEU A 81 -36.44 16.45 -6.00
CA LEU A 81 -35.16 17.16 -6.00
C LEU A 81 -34.60 17.18 -4.56
N PRO A 82 -33.28 17.07 -4.40
CA PRO A 82 -32.30 16.66 -5.41
C PRO A 82 -32.49 15.20 -5.82
N THR A 83 -32.04 14.82 -7.01
CA THR A 83 -31.86 13.43 -7.40
C THR A 83 -30.48 13.26 -8.05
N ILE A 84 -29.78 12.20 -7.70
CA ILE A 84 -28.48 11.85 -8.26
C ILE A 84 -28.66 10.59 -9.13
N VAL A 85 -28.17 10.63 -10.36
CA VAL A 85 -28.11 9.50 -11.29
C VAL A 85 -26.65 9.12 -11.49
N LEU A 86 -26.31 7.88 -11.18
CA LEU A 86 -24.99 7.32 -11.42
C LEU A 86 -24.92 6.81 -12.86
N LEU A 87 -23.94 7.27 -13.62
CA LEU A 87 -23.75 6.92 -15.02
C LEU A 87 -22.37 6.33 -15.24
N LYS A 88 -22.31 5.17 -15.89
CA LYS A 88 -21.08 4.50 -16.28
C LYS A 88 -21.25 3.93 -17.70
N ASN A 89 -20.25 4.11 -18.56
CA ASN A 89 -20.28 3.65 -19.95
C ASN A 89 -21.55 4.08 -20.73
N GLY A 90 -22.00 5.30 -20.54
CA GLY A 90 -23.18 5.86 -21.22
C GLY A 90 -24.54 5.40 -20.68
N ALA A 91 -24.56 4.56 -19.64
CA ALA A 91 -25.78 3.99 -19.09
C ALA A 91 -25.97 4.35 -17.60
N PRO A 92 -27.22 4.51 -17.12
CA PRO A 92 -27.49 4.66 -15.71
C PRO A 92 -27.24 3.32 -14.99
N VAL A 93 -26.42 3.37 -13.93
CA VAL A 93 -26.10 2.21 -13.06
C VAL A 93 -26.75 2.33 -11.67
N GLY A 94 -27.31 3.51 -11.34
CA GLY A 94 -28.04 3.73 -10.10
C GLY A 94 -28.76 5.08 -10.09
N VAL A 95 -29.81 5.17 -9.29
CA VAL A 95 -30.59 6.40 -9.07
C VAL A 95 -30.83 6.58 -7.58
N LEU A 96 -30.48 7.75 -7.05
CA LEU A 96 -30.68 8.13 -5.66
C LEU A 96 -31.66 9.30 -5.59
N PRO A 97 -32.97 9.04 -5.38
CA PRO A 97 -33.99 10.08 -5.28
C PRO A 97 -33.97 10.75 -3.92
N GLY A 98 -34.22 12.06 -3.90
CA GLY A 98 -34.25 12.88 -2.69
C GLY A 98 -32.87 13.15 -2.08
N PRO A 99 -32.83 13.94 -1.02
CA PRO A 99 -31.58 14.26 -0.32
C PRO A 99 -30.95 13.00 0.29
N LYS A 100 -29.63 12.88 0.17
CA LYS A 100 -28.84 11.75 0.64
C LYS A 100 -27.70 12.22 1.55
N SER A 101 -27.46 11.49 2.62
CA SER A 101 -26.28 11.70 3.46
C SER A 101 -25.00 11.28 2.74
N ASP A 102 -23.85 11.77 3.21
CA ASP A 102 -22.52 11.35 2.73
C ASP A 102 -22.33 9.82 2.79
N ALA A 103 -22.81 9.17 3.86
CA ALA A 103 -22.72 7.73 4.03
C ALA A 103 -23.52 6.96 2.98
N GLU A 104 -24.77 7.36 2.72
CA GLU A 104 -25.64 6.73 1.71
C GLU A 104 -25.06 6.87 0.29
N ILE A 105 -24.46 8.03 -0.01
CA ILE A 105 -23.81 8.24 -1.32
C ILE A 105 -22.57 7.36 -1.42
N LYS A 106 -21.71 7.33 -0.41
CA LYS A 106 -20.50 6.48 -0.40
C LYS A 106 -20.83 5.00 -0.54
N GLU A 107 -21.90 4.53 0.11
CA GLU A 107 -22.38 3.16 -0.03
C GLU A 107 -22.79 2.86 -1.49
N ALA A 108 -23.55 3.76 -2.11
CA ALA A 108 -23.95 3.60 -3.52
C ALA A 108 -22.76 3.69 -4.50
N LEU A 109 -21.69 4.40 -4.13
CA LEU A 109 -20.49 4.55 -4.95
C LEU A 109 -19.50 3.38 -4.78
N ALA A 110 -19.58 2.61 -3.68
CA ALA A 110 -18.59 1.59 -3.32
C ALA A 110 -18.40 0.50 -4.38
N GLU A 111 -19.45 0.16 -5.15
CA GLU A 111 -19.37 -0.82 -6.24
C GLU A 111 -18.73 -0.26 -7.53
N HIS A 112 -18.59 1.07 -7.63
CA HIS A 112 -18.22 1.74 -8.87
C HIS A 112 -16.91 2.53 -8.78
N LEU A 113 -16.43 2.82 -7.57
CA LEU A 113 -15.23 3.59 -7.30
C LEU A 113 -14.17 2.73 -6.58
N PRO A 114 -12.89 3.07 -6.76
CA PRO A 114 -11.83 2.45 -5.98
C PRO A 114 -12.05 2.65 -4.48
N SER A 115 -11.69 1.64 -3.71
CA SER A 115 -11.70 1.74 -2.24
C SER A 115 -10.63 2.75 -1.73
N PRO A 116 -10.77 3.27 -0.51
CA PRO A 116 -9.89 4.30 0.01
C PRO A 116 -8.40 3.91 0.01
N GLU A 117 -8.08 2.65 0.31
CA GLU A 117 -6.70 2.16 0.29
C GLU A 117 -6.13 2.14 -1.13
N VAL A 118 -6.94 1.84 -2.16
CA VAL A 118 -6.50 1.89 -3.56
C VAL A 118 -6.18 3.32 -4.00
N LEU A 119 -7.00 4.30 -3.62
CA LEU A 119 -6.73 5.71 -3.88
C LEU A 119 -5.44 6.19 -3.21
N LEU A 120 -5.18 5.76 -1.98
CA LEU A 120 -3.94 6.06 -1.28
C LEU A 120 -2.73 5.43 -1.97
N LEU A 121 -2.85 4.21 -2.50
CA LEU A 121 -1.78 3.59 -3.29
C LEU A 121 -1.51 4.33 -4.61
N GLU A 122 -2.54 4.89 -5.25
CA GLU A 122 -2.37 5.75 -6.43
C GLU A 122 -1.62 7.04 -6.08
N GLN A 123 -1.98 7.69 -4.96
CA GLN A 123 -1.25 8.85 -4.44
C GLN A 123 0.20 8.51 -4.09
N ALA A 124 0.45 7.34 -3.49
CA ALA A 124 1.79 6.88 -3.21
C ALA A 124 2.63 6.71 -4.49
N LYS A 125 2.05 6.14 -5.55
CA LYS A 125 2.71 6.01 -6.86
C LYS A 125 2.99 7.36 -7.52
N GLN A 126 2.05 8.30 -7.44
CA GLN A 126 2.25 9.66 -7.95
C GLN A 126 3.35 10.40 -7.19
N ALA A 127 3.42 10.24 -5.87
CA ALA A 127 4.48 10.81 -5.05
C ALA A 127 5.85 10.23 -5.43
N LEU A 128 5.96 8.91 -5.67
CA LEU A 128 7.19 8.29 -6.19
C LEU A 128 7.60 8.84 -7.56
N ALA A 129 6.64 9.05 -8.45
CA ALA A 129 6.91 9.62 -9.78
C ALA A 129 7.43 11.07 -9.70
N ASN A 130 7.15 11.78 -8.61
CA ASN A 130 7.64 13.12 -8.31
C ASN A 130 8.87 13.13 -7.40
N ASP A 131 9.51 11.98 -7.16
CA ASP A 131 10.67 11.81 -6.25
C ASP A 131 10.38 12.15 -4.78
N ASP A 132 9.10 12.25 -4.38
CA ASP A 132 8.69 12.49 -3.00
C ASP A 132 8.48 11.15 -2.25
N GLN A 133 9.61 10.56 -1.86
CA GLN A 133 9.61 9.29 -1.13
C GLN A 133 8.90 9.36 0.24
N ASN A 134 8.96 10.53 0.90
CA ASN A 134 8.32 10.71 2.20
C ASN A 134 6.79 10.73 2.06
N ALA A 135 6.25 11.46 1.10
CA ALA A 135 4.82 11.45 0.82
C ALA A 135 4.35 10.06 0.39
N ALA A 136 5.11 9.37 -0.48
CA ALA A 136 4.81 8.02 -0.93
C ALA A 136 4.71 7.05 0.25
N PHE A 137 5.67 7.07 1.16
CA PHE A 137 5.66 6.23 2.36
C PHE A 137 4.46 6.52 3.27
N ASN A 138 4.13 7.81 3.47
CA ASN A 138 2.99 8.21 4.29
C ASN A 138 1.65 7.74 3.70
N TYR A 139 1.45 7.87 2.38
CA TYR A 139 0.23 7.38 1.72
C TYR A 139 0.12 5.85 1.77
N ALA A 140 1.20 5.13 1.47
CA ALA A 140 1.20 3.67 1.52
C ALA A 140 0.98 3.14 2.95
N LYS A 141 1.55 3.80 3.97
CA LYS A 141 1.31 3.48 5.38
C LYS A 141 -0.14 3.72 5.80
N GLN A 142 -0.78 4.79 5.31
CA GLN A 142 -2.21 5.03 5.54
C GLN A 142 -3.06 3.94 4.86
N ALA A 143 -2.74 3.54 3.63
CA ALA A 143 -3.41 2.43 2.94
C ALA A 143 -3.30 1.13 3.76
N TYR A 144 -2.12 0.83 4.29
CA TYR A 144 -1.88 -0.33 5.14
C TYR A 144 -2.65 -0.28 6.47
N ALA A 145 -2.84 0.91 7.04
CA ALA A 145 -3.65 1.07 8.26
C ALA A 145 -5.15 0.82 8.02
N ILE A 146 -5.66 1.03 6.79
CA ILE A 146 -7.05 0.76 6.41
C ILE A 146 -7.26 -0.74 6.16
N ASP A 147 -6.40 -1.36 5.37
CA ASP A 147 -6.48 -2.79 5.03
C ASP A 147 -5.10 -3.46 5.11
N PRO A 148 -4.70 -3.90 6.33
CA PRO A 148 -3.40 -4.54 6.54
C PRO A 148 -3.31 -5.94 5.95
N GLU A 149 -4.43 -6.57 5.59
CA GLU A 149 -4.43 -7.91 4.98
C GLU A 149 -4.33 -7.86 3.45
N ASN A 150 -4.53 -6.73 2.85
CA ASN A 150 -4.47 -6.55 1.40
C ASN A 150 -3.04 -6.74 0.88
N THR A 151 -2.81 -7.82 0.16
CA THR A 151 -1.51 -8.18 -0.40
C THR A 151 -0.94 -7.09 -1.30
N ARG A 152 -1.78 -6.42 -2.09
CA ARG A 152 -1.33 -5.32 -2.95
C ARG A 152 -0.79 -4.15 -2.15
N VAL A 153 -1.45 -3.82 -1.04
CA VAL A 153 -1.01 -2.76 -0.11
C VAL A 153 0.32 -3.14 0.53
N LYS A 154 0.45 -4.39 1.04
CA LYS A 154 1.71 -4.91 1.60
C LYS A 154 2.86 -4.78 0.62
N LEU A 155 2.67 -5.23 -0.62
CA LEU A 155 3.72 -5.23 -1.65
C LEU A 155 4.14 -3.80 -2.07
N VAL A 156 3.19 -2.88 -2.23
CA VAL A 156 3.53 -1.48 -2.56
C VAL A 156 4.28 -0.80 -1.41
N LEU A 157 3.85 -1.02 -0.16
CA LEU A 157 4.57 -0.47 1.00
C LEU A 157 5.97 -1.09 1.12
N ALA A 158 6.13 -2.40 0.87
CA ALA A 158 7.42 -3.07 0.87
C ALA A 158 8.38 -2.48 -0.20
N ASP A 159 7.89 -2.23 -1.42
CA ASP A 159 8.70 -1.58 -2.48
C ASP A 159 9.17 -0.18 -2.07
N ILE A 160 8.29 0.62 -1.48
CA ILE A 160 8.65 1.94 -0.97
C ILE A 160 9.68 1.82 0.16
N CYS A 161 9.50 0.86 1.09
CA CYS A 161 10.46 0.59 2.16
C CYS A 161 11.86 0.23 1.62
N ILE A 162 11.95 -0.55 0.53
CA ILE A 162 13.23 -0.83 -0.13
C ILE A 162 13.87 0.47 -0.64
N GLN A 163 13.09 1.32 -1.32
CA GLN A 163 13.59 2.57 -1.89
C GLN A 163 14.12 3.56 -0.85
N ILE A 164 13.50 3.59 0.34
CA ILE A 164 13.93 4.45 1.46
C ILE A 164 14.86 3.72 2.45
N GLN A 165 15.39 2.56 2.05
CA GLN A 165 16.35 1.75 2.81
C GLN A 165 15.84 1.23 4.16
N LYS A 166 14.53 1.09 4.33
CA LYS A 166 13.89 0.42 5.47
C LYS A 166 13.74 -1.07 5.22
N PHE A 167 14.83 -1.77 5.15
CA PHE A 167 14.87 -3.17 4.70
C PHE A 167 14.19 -4.13 5.67
N GLU A 168 14.29 -3.89 6.98
CA GLU A 168 13.62 -4.71 8.01
C GLU A 168 12.10 -4.61 7.88
N ASP A 169 11.57 -3.38 7.72
CA ASP A 169 10.14 -3.15 7.50
C ASP A 169 9.66 -3.84 6.21
N SER A 170 10.46 -3.76 5.14
CA SER A 170 10.15 -4.43 3.87
C SER A 170 10.13 -5.95 4.01
N GLN A 171 11.13 -6.53 4.68
CA GLN A 171 11.18 -7.98 4.91
C GLN A 171 9.97 -8.46 5.71
N ALA A 172 9.61 -7.77 6.80
CA ALA A 172 8.46 -8.11 7.61
C ALA A 172 7.14 -8.08 6.81
N LEU A 173 6.97 -7.09 5.92
CA LEU A 173 5.82 -7.02 5.02
C LEU A 173 5.77 -8.18 4.04
N LEU A 174 6.89 -8.51 3.40
CA LEU A 174 6.99 -9.63 2.45
C LEU A 174 6.75 -10.98 3.15
N ASP A 175 7.29 -11.18 4.35
CA ASP A 175 7.08 -12.41 5.13
C ASP A 175 5.62 -12.60 5.53
N SER A 176 4.86 -11.50 5.70
CA SER A 176 3.44 -11.53 6.01
C SER A 176 2.54 -11.90 4.84
N VAL A 177 3.08 -11.99 3.61
CA VAL A 177 2.32 -12.38 2.42
C VAL A 177 2.15 -13.90 2.38
N VAL A 178 0.90 -14.36 2.34
CA VAL A 178 0.58 -15.78 2.25
C VAL A 178 1.10 -16.40 0.95
N GLU A 179 1.53 -17.65 1.00
CA GLU A 179 2.23 -18.32 -0.11
C GLU A 179 1.42 -18.34 -1.42
N SER A 180 0.10 -18.52 -1.32
CA SER A 180 -0.81 -18.54 -2.47
C SER A 180 -0.93 -17.20 -3.22
N GLU A 181 -0.51 -16.10 -2.60
CA GLU A 181 -0.58 -14.74 -3.16
C GLU A 181 0.79 -14.18 -3.58
N ARG A 182 1.85 -15.01 -3.50
CA ARG A 182 3.21 -14.65 -3.92
C ARG A 182 3.34 -14.70 -5.44
N ASP A 183 2.94 -13.61 -6.06
CA ASP A 183 2.97 -13.38 -7.51
C ASP A 183 4.38 -13.02 -8.02
N PRO A 184 4.59 -12.84 -9.34
CA PRO A 184 5.88 -12.38 -9.89
C PRO A 184 6.34 -11.03 -9.35
N TYR A 185 5.43 -10.14 -8.93
CA TYR A 185 5.79 -8.86 -8.31
C TYR A 185 6.42 -9.05 -6.93
N TYR A 186 5.84 -9.94 -6.11
CA TYR A 186 6.45 -10.37 -4.86
C TYR A 186 7.88 -10.90 -5.05
N GLN A 187 8.08 -11.81 -6.03
CA GLN A 187 9.40 -12.37 -6.31
C GLN A 187 10.42 -11.30 -6.74
N ASN A 188 9.99 -10.34 -7.54
CA ASN A 188 10.82 -9.21 -7.93
C ASN A 188 11.24 -8.36 -6.73
N LEU A 189 10.30 -8.07 -5.82
CA LEU A 189 10.58 -7.30 -4.59
C LEU A 189 11.55 -8.04 -3.67
N GLN A 190 11.39 -9.35 -3.52
CA GLN A 190 12.31 -10.17 -2.73
C GLN A 190 13.74 -10.12 -3.30
N ALA A 191 13.88 -10.26 -4.63
CA ALA A 191 15.17 -10.14 -5.29
C ALA A 191 15.79 -8.74 -5.14
N LYS A 192 14.96 -7.70 -5.26
CA LYS A 192 15.35 -6.29 -5.12
C LYS A 192 15.81 -5.98 -3.69
N LEU A 193 15.10 -6.51 -2.69
CA LEU A 193 15.46 -6.38 -1.28
C LEU A 193 16.81 -7.07 -1.00
N ASN A 194 16.98 -8.31 -1.44
CA ASN A 194 18.25 -9.05 -1.27
C ASN A 194 19.42 -8.32 -1.92
N ALA A 195 19.25 -7.81 -3.14
CA ALA A 195 20.29 -7.06 -3.84
C ALA A 195 20.63 -5.75 -3.11
N ALA A 196 19.63 -5.02 -2.58
CA ALA A 196 19.85 -3.78 -1.85
C ALA A 196 20.54 -4.01 -0.50
N GLN A 197 20.19 -5.09 0.21
CA GLN A 197 20.86 -5.51 1.44
C GLN A 197 22.31 -5.90 1.18
N SER A 198 22.57 -6.69 0.12
CA SER A 198 23.93 -7.08 -0.26
C SER A 198 24.80 -5.89 -0.69
N ALA A 199 24.21 -4.89 -1.34
CA ALA A 199 24.94 -3.67 -1.72
C ALA A 199 25.39 -2.81 -0.53
N GLN A 200 24.77 -2.99 0.64
CA GLN A 200 25.18 -2.34 1.89
C GLN A 200 26.19 -3.17 2.70
N GLU A 201 26.46 -4.40 2.29
CA GLU A 201 27.47 -5.23 2.96
C GLU A 201 28.87 -4.69 2.69
N SER A 202 29.72 -4.77 3.72
CA SER A 202 31.12 -4.39 3.53
C SER A 202 31.77 -5.35 2.53
N PRO A 203 32.75 -4.88 1.73
CA PRO A 203 33.49 -5.75 0.80
C PRO A 203 34.10 -6.99 1.50
N GLU A 204 34.45 -6.88 2.78
CA GLU A 204 34.97 -7.98 3.58
C GLU A 204 33.91 -9.05 3.83
N ILE A 205 32.65 -8.65 4.14
CA ILE A 205 31.54 -9.60 4.33
C ILE A 205 31.27 -10.35 3.02
N ILE A 206 31.22 -9.64 1.89
CA ILE A 206 31.01 -10.26 0.57
C ILE A 206 32.13 -11.27 0.27
N ALA A 207 33.41 -10.87 0.43
CA ALA A 207 34.53 -11.73 0.14
C ALA A 207 34.56 -12.99 1.04
N LEU A 208 34.24 -12.87 2.34
CA LEU A 208 34.18 -14.01 3.23
C LEU A 208 32.99 -14.92 2.94
N THR A 209 31.86 -14.37 2.50
CA THR A 209 30.70 -15.16 2.09
C THR A 209 31.03 -16.01 0.87
N GLU A 210 31.65 -15.44 -0.18
CA GLU A 210 32.08 -16.17 -1.36
C GLU A 210 33.10 -17.28 -1.04
N GLN A 211 34.04 -17.00 -0.11
CA GLN A 211 35.00 -18.02 0.36
C GLN A 211 34.28 -19.14 1.11
N LEU A 212 33.29 -18.79 1.94
CA LEU A 212 32.51 -19.77 2.70
C LEU A 212 31.62 -20.63 1.77
N ASP A 213 31.08 -20.05 0.70
CA ASP A 213 30.32 -20.80 -0.32
C ASP A 213 31.21 -21.84 -1.02
N SER A 214 32.51 -21.52 -1.18
CA SER A 214 33.49 -22.45 -1.76
C SER A 214 33.95 -23.52 -0.78
N ASP A 215 33.96 -23.24 0.52
CA ASP A 215 34.30 -24.18 1.61
C ASP A 215 33.33 -24.04 2.79
N PRO A 216 32.09 -24.58 2.66
CA PRO A 216 31.01 -24.41 3.63
C PRO A 216 31.29 -24.99 5.02
N GLU A 217 32.30 -25.82 5.16
CA GLU A 217 32.68 -26.48 6.41
C GLU A 217 33.76 -25.75 7.18
N ASN A 218 34.34 -24.71 6.64
CA ASN A 218 35.44 -23.97 7.20
C ASN A 218 35.03 -23.19 8.45
N LYS A 219 35.48 -23.66 9.60
CA LYS A 219 35.13 -23.09 10.91
C LYS A 219 35.76 -21.71 11.11
N ASP A 220 36.97 -21.48 10.56
CA ASP A 220 37.65 -20.18 10.64
C ASP A 220 36.94 -19.13 9.87
N LEU A 221 36.52 -19.43 8.62
CA LEU A 221 35.74 -18.51 7.78
C LEU A 221 34.38 -18.18 8.44
N LYS A 222 33.69 -19.19 9.01
CA LYS A 222 32.42 -18.96 9.74
C LYS A 222 32.59 -18.02 10.93
N THR A 223 33.67 -18.18 11.70
CA THR A 223 33.93 -17.31 12.86
C THR A 223 34.30 -15.89 12.44
N GLN A 224 35.11 -15.72 11.40
CA GLN A 224 35.45 -14.40 10.86
C GLN A 224 34.23 -13.69 10.29
N LEU A 225 33.43 -14.39 9.48
CA LEU A 225 32.19 -13.82 8.92
C LEU A 225 31.19 -13.47 10.03
N ALA A 226 31.06 -14.32 11.06
CA ALA A 226 30.18 -14.02 12.19
C ALA A 226 30.58 -12.76 12.95
N ALA A 227 31.88 -12.51 13.12
CA ALA A 227 32.38 -11.29 13.77
C ALA A 227 31.99 -10.03 12.97
N LEU A 228 32.21 -10.00 11.64
CA LEU A 228 31.84 -8.90 10.79
C LEU A 228 30.31 -8.67 10.70
N LEU A 229 29.53 -9.77 10.66
CA LEU A 229 28.08 -9.67 10.70
C LEU A 229 27.57 -9.10 12.03
N ALA A 230 28.20 -9.46 13.14
CA ALA A 230 27.86 -8.90 14.45
C ALA A 230 28.15 -7.39 14.53
N GLU A 231 29.30 -6.94 13.99
CA GLU A 231 29.64 -5.53 13.88
C GLU A 231 28.69 -4.76 12.95
N ALA A 232 28.23 -5.40 11.87
CA ALA A 232 27.24 -4.86 10.94
C ALA A 232 25.79 -4.88 11.50
N GLY A 233 25.58 -5.32 12.77
CA GLY A 233 24.26 -5.39 13.39
C GLY A 233 23.45 -6.63 13.03
N LYS A 234 23.92 -7.49 12.12
CA LYS A 234 23.26 -8.74 11.68
C LYS A 234 23.43 -9.87 12.71
N LYS A 235 22.99 -9.61 13.95
CA LYS A 235 23.26 -10.47 15.12
C LYS A 235 22.71 -11.89 14.99
N GLU A 236 21.53 -12.05 14.37
CA GLU A 236 20.95 -13.39 14.19
C GLU A 236 21.78 -14.26 13.25
N GLN A 237 22.21 -13.71 12.11
CA GLN A 237 23.06 -14.42 11.15
C GLN A 237 24.42 -14.80 11.78
N ALA A 238 25.00 -13.89 12.56
CA ALA A 238 26.22 -14.15 13.30
C ALA A 238 26.04 -15.30 14.33
N LEU A 239 24.94 -15.29 15.08
CA LEU A 239 24.61 -16.36 16.03
C LEU A 239 24.40 -17.72 15.34
N GLU A 240 23.77 -17.76 14.17
CA GLU A 240 23.60 -19.01 13.41
C GLU A 240 24.92 -19.59 12.94
N LEU A 241 25.82 -18.75 12.41
CA LEU A 241 27.16 -19.21 12.00
C LEU A 241 27.95 -19.77 13.18
N LEU A 242 28.03 -19.02 14.28
CA LEU A 242 28.70 -19.47 15.47
C LEU A 242 28.11 -20.78 16.04
N LEU A 243 26.76 -20.89 16.03
CA LEU A 243 26.08 -22.11 16.47
C LEU A 243 26.45 -23.30 15.56
N SER A 244 26.56 -23.10 14.27
CA SER A 244 26.97 -24.14 13.31
C SER A 244 28.38 -24.65 13.58
N VAL A 245 29.30 -23.77 14.01
CA VAL A 245 30.66 -24.13 14.45
C VAL A 245 30.60 -24.92 15.75
N LEU A 246 29.84 -24.42 16.73
CA LEU A 246 29.74 -25.06 18.05
C LEU A 246 29.07 -26.43 18.02
N ARG A 247 28.17 -26.68 17.09
CA ARG A 247 27.58 -28.01 16.86
C ARG A 247 28.63 -29.07 16.45
N LYS A 248 29.69 -28.65 15.77
CA LYS A 248 30.76 -29.56 15.33
C LYS A 248 31.93 -29.62 16.31
N ASP A 249 32.20 -28.51 16.99
CA ASP A 249 33.30 -28.37 17.93
C ASP A 249 33.02 -27.30 18.97
N LEU A 250 32.59 -27.71 20.13
CA LEU A 250 32.24 -26.85 21.27
C LEU A 250 33.42 -26.00 21.78
N ASN A 251 34.65 -26.42 21.50
CA ASN A 251 35.87 -25.77 21.96
C ASN A 251 36.65 -25.07 20.85
N PHE A 252 36.04 -24.86 19.70
CA PHE A 252 36.68 -24.21 18.57
C PHE A 252 37.02 -22.75 18.88
N GLY A 253 38.28 -22.41 19.00
CA GLY A 253 38.81 -21.06 19.19
C GLY A 253 38.03 -20.25 20.25
N THR A 254 37.57 -19.07 19.88
CA THR A 254 36.74 -18.15 20.70
C THR A 254 35.23 -18.27 20.45
N ALA A 255 34.81 -19.13 19.52
CA ALA A 255 33.42 -19.18 19.03
C ALA A 255 32.36 -19.25 20.14
N LYS A 256 32.62 -20.02 21.22
CA LYS A 256 31.69 -20.11 22.36
C LYS A 256 31.62 -18.80 23.14
N LYS A 257 32.74 -18.13 23.33
CA LYS A 257 32.80 -16.85 24.02
C LYS A 257 32.08 -15.81 23.19
N ASP A 258 32.40 -15.70 21.90
CA ASP A 258 31.83 -14.74 20.98
C ASP A 258 30.31 -14.91 20.86
N TYR A 259 29.82 -16.17 20.85
CA TYR A 259 28.40 -16.48 20.88
C TYR A 259 27.70 -15.97 22.15
N LEU A 260 28.30 -16.19 23.33
CA LEU A 260 27.75 -15.74 24.60
C LEU A 260 27.79 -14.22 24.74
N ASP A 261 28.89 -13.59 24.32
CA ASP A 261 29.04 -12.12 24.30
C ASP A 261 28.01 -11.46 23.37
N LEU A 262 27.76 -12.06 22.20
CA LEU A 262 26.75 -11.57 21.27
C LEU A 262 25.34 -11.70 21.86
N ILE A 263 24.99 -12.79 22.51
CA ILE A 263 23.70 -12.93 23.23
C ILE A 263 23.58 -11.90 24.35
N ALA A 264 24.67 -11.64 25.09
CA ALA A 264 24.67 -10.64 26.17
C ALA A 264 24.51 -9.18 25.64
N SER A 265 24.88 -8.93 24.39
CA SER A 265 24.71 -7.63 23.72
C SER A 265 23.29 -7.36 23.23
N LEU A 266 22.38 -8.35 23.29
CA LEU A 266 20.98 -8.17 22.93
C LEU A 266 20.22 -7.48 24.07
N PRO A 267 19.15 -6.70 23.76
CA PRO A 267 18.33 -6.05 24.77
C PRO A 267 17.73 -7.04 25.79
N ASP A 268 17.49 -6.57 27.01
CA ASP A 268 16.81 -7.38 28.01
C ASP A 268 15.39 -7.74 27.56
N GLY A 269 15.08 -9.04 27.59
CA GLY A 269 13.78 -9.56 27.16
C GLY A 269 13.67 -9.88 25.67
N ASP A 270 14.75 -9.73 24.90
CA ASP A 270 14.77 -10.08 23.48
C ASP A 270 14.50 -11.58 23.28
N ALA A 271 13.53 -11.89 22.39
CA ALA A 271 13.15 -13.26 22.04
C ALA A 271 14.30 -14.06 21.41
N LEU A 272 15.16 -13.37 20.64
CA LEU A 272 16.34 -13.94 20.00
C LEU A 272 17.31 -14.47 21.06
N ALA A 273 17.62 -13.67 22.10
CA ALA A 273 18.48 -14.07 23.20
C ALA A 273 17.98 -15.34 23.89
N GLY A 274 16.68 -15.43 24.18
CA GLY A 274 16.05 -16.61 24.78
C GLY A 274 16.16 -17.85 23.90
N THR A 275 15.95 -17.68 22.60
CA THR A 275 16.01 -18.76 21.61
C THR A 275 17.42 -19.33 21.47
N TYR A 276 18.42 -18.47 21.31
CA TYR A 276 19.79 -18.91 21.07
C TYR A 276 20.47 -19.42 22.36
N ARG A 277 20.07 -18.93 23.55
CA ARG A 277 20.46 -19.57 24.83
C ARG A 277 19.98 -21.01 24.89
N ARG A 278 18.69 -21.28 24.57
CA ARG A 278 18.16 -22.66 24.58
C ARG A 278 18.86 -23.54 23.56
N LYS A 279 19.16 -23.05 22.35
CA LYS A 279 19.92 -23.80 21.35
C LYS A 279 21.29 -24.18 21.84
N LEU A 280 22.01 -23.28 22.54
CA LEU A 280 23.32 -23.61 23.14
C LEU A 280 23.21 -24.64 24.27
N TYR A 281 22.25 -24.48 25.18
CA TYR A 281 22.05 -25.46 26.26
C TYR A 281 21.76 -26.86 25.71
N SER A 282 21.00 -27.01 24.64
CA SER A 282 20.76 -28.32 24.01
C SER A 282 21.99 -28.95 23.36
N LEU A 283 23.10 -28.21 23.20
CA LEU A 283 24.37 -28.75 22.72
C LEU A 283 25.31 -29.15 23.89
N LEU A 284 25.03 -28.64 25.07
CA LEU A 284 25.90 -28.86 26.25
C LEU A 284 25.41 -30.05 27.09
N TYR A 285 24.14 -30.42 26.94
CA TYR A 285 23.46 -31.49 27.69
C TYR A 285 22.69 -32.42 26.75
#